data_deda1db5a2e8ac7e1ec8e5094020f755
#
_entry.id   deda1db5a2e8ac7e1ec8e5094020f755
#
_cell.length_a   1.000
_cell.length_b   1.000
_cell.length_c   1.000
_cell.angle_alpha   90.00
_cell.angle_beta   90.00
_cell.angle_gamma   90.00
#
_symmetry.space_group_name_H-M   'P 1'
#
loop_
_entity.id
_entity.type
_entity.pdbx_description
1 polymer ?
#
loop_
_entity_poly.entity_id
_entity_poly.type
_entity_poly.pdbx_seq_one_letter_code
_entity_poly.pdbx_strand_id
1 'polypeptide(L)'
;MSTPTTFAIRNNRSTEKFEVNAAFLKITEQLHRELGDKPIDEVIAYLVTRVKGKYLFTKRLKAVCYSIGMMNRIIDEGKAYRMVKTAEALQWRGFELIGKAIAARPQVKAVLIAGPSSSGKTTFSKKLSMGLEENGLSAQCLSFDDYYVDRELTPRDESGDYDYEHINAINVPLFQQHFQQLLAGEEVELPRYDFPTGKSVKSGNRIRLKPGSILIMEGIHALNPLLTGGIPDENLF
;
A
#
# COMPACT_ATOMS: atom_id res chain seq x y z
N MET A 1 -6.76 23.87 -24.90
CA MET A 1 -7.20 22.45 -24.78
C MET A 1 -6.03 21.60 -25.20
N SER A 2 -5.29 21.04 -24.23
CA SER A 2 -4.15 20.16 -24.52
C SER A 2 -4.69 18.76 -24.84
N THR A 3 -4.34 18.25 -26.01
CA THR A 3 -4.63 16.87 -26.43
C THR A 3 -4.01 15.87 -25.43
N PRO A 4 -4.75 14.88 -24.96
CA PRO A 4 -4.18 13.87 -24.08
C PRO A 4 -3.08 13.08 -24.80
N THR A 5 -1.94 12.93 -24.14
CA THR A 5 -0.84 12.11 -24.65
C THR A 5 -1.23 10.64 -24.51
N THR A 6 -1.42 9.96 -25.64
CA THR A 6 -1.83 8.57 -25.68
C THR A 6 -0.61 7.68 -25.87
N PHE A 7 -0.38 6.74 -24.98
CA PHE A 7 0.63 5.69 -25.13
C PHE A 7 -0.03 4.40 -25.63
N ALA A 8 0.52 3.79 -26.68
CA ALA A 8 0.08 2.51 -27.17
C ALA A 8 1.03 1.40 -26.70
N ILE A 9 0.52 0.47 -25.92
CA ILE A 9 1.22 -0.77 -25.61
C ILE A 9 0.77 -1.81 -26.63
N ARG A 10 1.70 -2.26 -27.47
CA ARG A 10 1.42 -3.31 -28.44
C ARG A 10 1.47 -4.67 -27.76
N ASN A 11 0.34 -5.30 -27.61
CA ASN A 11 0.24 -6.71 -27.29
C ASN A 11 -0.09 -7.45 -28.59
N ASN A 12 0.43 -8.66 -28.82
CA ASN A 12 0.28 -9.40 -30.09
C ASN A 12 -1.19 -9.69 -30.51
N ARG A 13 -2.19 -9.27 -29.76
CA ARG A 13 -3.62 -9.48 -30.05
C ARG A 13 -4.53 -8.27 -29.86
N SER A 14 -4.07 -7.17 -29.27
CA SER A 14 -4.86 -5.93 -29.16
C SER A 14 -3.96 -4.72 -28.88
N THR A 15 -4.35 -3.56 -29.40
CA THR A 15 -3.73 -2.28 -29.05
C THR A 15 -4.65 -1.61 -28.04
N GLU A 16 -4.32 -1.67 -26.76
CA GLU A 16 -5.02 -0.92 -25.74
C GLU A 16 -4.44 0.49 -25.63
N LYS A 17 -5.31 1.49 -25.67
CA LYS A 17 -4.96 2.89 -25.47
C LYS A 17 -5.24 3.24 -24.02
N PHE A 18 -4.19 3.66 -23.30
CA PHE A 18 -4.33 4.17 -21.95
C PHE A 18 -4.31 5.70 -21.97
N GLU A 19 -5.35 6.31 -21.43
CA GLU A 19 -5.35 7.74 -21.15
C GLU A 19 -4.59 8.00 -19.85
N VAL A 20 -3.53 8.79 -19.93
CA VAL A 20 -2.75 9.18 -18.76
C VAL A 20 -3.40 10.43 -18.16
N ASN A 21 -3.79 10.33 -16.93
CA ASN A 21 -4.43 11.41 -16.18
C ASN A 21 -3.48 12.64 -16.08
N ALA A 22 -4.06 13.84 -16.13
CA ALA A 22 -3.35 15.12 -16.13
C ALA A 22 -2.43 15.31 -14.89
N ALA A 23 -2.76 14.72 -13.76
CA ALA A 23 -1.94 14.74 -12.54
C ALA A 23 -0.64 13.93 -12.72
N PHE A 24 -0.70 12.77 -13.37
CA PHE A 24 0.47 11.97 -13.68
C PHE A 24 1.40 12.68 -14.67
N LEU A 25 0.84 13.35 -15.68
CA LEU A 25 1.61 14.17 -16.62
C LEU A 25 2.34 15.32 -15.91
N LYS A 26 1.69 16.02 -14.98
CA LYS A 26 2.33 17.08 -14.18
C LYS A 26 3.50 16.55 -13.36
N ILE A 27 3.35 15.37 -12.75
CA ILE A 27 4.41 14.72 -11.97
C ILE A 27 5.58 14.33 -12.90
N THR A 28 5.31 13.75 -14.07
CA THR A 28 6.35 13.37 -15.03
C THR A 28 7.05 14.59 -15.63
N GLU A 29 6.34 15.68 -15.93
CA GLU A 29 6.92 16.94 -16.39
C GLU A 29 7.76 17.62 -15.31
N GLN A 30 7.33 17.55 -14.04
CA GLN A 30 8.12 18.07 -12.93
C GLN A 30 9.38 17.24 -12.71
N LEU A 31 9.29 15.92 -12.76
CA LEU A 31 10.43 15.01 -12.69
C LEU A 31 11.40 15.24 -13.85
N HIS A 32 10.89 15.43 -15.06
CA HIS A 32 11.72 15.72 -16.23
C HIS A 32 12.42 17.07 -16.12
N ARG A 33 11.76 18.10 -15.58
CA ARG A 33 12.39 19.41 -15.32
C ARG A 33 13.46 19.36 -14.23
N GLU A 34 13.24 18.59 -13.16
CA GLU A 34 14.18 18.49 -12.03
C GLU A 34 15.36 17.55 -12.31
N LEU A 35 15.15 16.54 -13.14
CA LEU A 35 16.11 15.43 -13.35
C LEU A 35 16.73 15.41 -14.74
N GLY A 36 16.10 16.10 -15.73
CA GLY A 36 16.57 16.14 -17.11
C GLY A 36 16.77 14.74 -17.70
N ASP A 37 17.79 14.59 -18.55
CA ASP A 37 18.16 13.32 -19.19
C ASP A 37 19.01 12.40 -18.30
N LYS A 38 18.86 12.54 -16.98
CA LYS A 38 19.61 11.70 -16.04
C LYS A 38 19.30 10.22 -16.23
N PRO A 39 20.29 9.33 -16.09
CA PRO A 39 20.09 7.90 -16.10
C PRO A 39 19.01 7.48 -15.11
N ILE A 40 18.19 6.51 -15.47
CA ILE A 40 17.07 6.02 -14.64
C ILE A 40 17.52 5.67 -13.21
N ASP A 41 18.79 5.30 -13.05
CA ASP A 41 19.41 4.99 -11.77
C ASP A 41 19.52 6.20 -10.86
N GLU A 42 19.85 7.36 -11.40
CA GLU A 42 19.90 8.62 -10.67
C GLU A 42 18.51 9.13 -10.34
N VAL A 43 17.55 8.94 -11.26
CA VAL A 43 16.12 9.26 -11.02
C VAL A 43 15.56 8.42 -9.88
N ILE A 44 15.85 7.13 -9.87
CA ILE A 44 15.43 6.24 -8.78
C ILE A 44 16.12 6.62 -7.48
N ALA A 45 17.42 6.91 -7.49
CA ALA A 45 18.16 7.36 -6.31
C ALA A 45 17.60 8.67 -5.74
N TYR A 46 17.23 9.61 -6.59
CA TYR A 46 16.62 10.88 -6.21
C TYR A 46 15.23 10.69 -5.57
N LEU A 47 14.37 9.87 -6.19
CA LEU A 47 13.05 9.54 -5.64
C LEU A 47 13.16 8.83 -4.29
N VAL A 48 14.15 7.98 -4.16
CA VAL A 48 14.41 7.20 -2.95
C VAL A 48 14.92 8.06 -1.80
N THR A 49 15.74 9.08 -2.06
CA THR A 49 16.23 9.99 -1.01
C THR A 49 15.15 10.92 -0.46
N ARG A 50 14.11 11.24 -1.24
CA ARG A 50 12.97 12.06 -0.79
C ARG A 50 11.90 11.25 -0.03
N VAL A 51 11.79 9.94 -0.27
CA VAL A 51 10.85 9.06 0.42
C VAL A 51 11.59 8.31 1.53
N LYS A 52 11.81 8.96 2.66
CA LYS A 52 12.47 8.34 3.83
C LYS A 52 11.80 7.00 4.15
N GLY A 53 12.53 5.91 3.94
CA GLY A 53 12.25 4.62 4.57
C GLY A 53 11.74 3.46 3.69
N LYS A 54 11.57 3.57 2.35
CA LYS A 54 10.95 2.49 1.54
C LYS A 54 11.82 1.91 0.43
N TYR A 55 13.05 1.57 0.74
CA TYR A 55 14.11 1.14 -0.19
C TYR A 55 13.94 -0.23 -0.85
N LEU A 56 13.14 -1.12 -0.29
CA LEU A 56 13.17 -2.53 -0.70
C LEU A 56 12.48 -2.80 -2.04
N PHE A 57 11.46 -2.03 -2.39
CA PHE A 57 10.66 -2.28 -3.59
C PHE A 57 11.38 -1.84 -4.88
N THR A 58 11.99 -0.67 -4.89
CA THR A 58 12.66 -0.10 -6.10
C THR A 58 13.92 -0.86 -6.50
N LYS A 59 14.75 -1.29 -5.54
CA LYS A 59 15.93 -2.13 -5.83
C LYS A 59 15.57 -3.47 -6.47
N ARG A 60 14.37 -3.99 -6.20
CA ARG A 60 13.91 -5.29 -6.71
C ARG A 60 13.34 -5.21 -8.11
N LEU A 61 12.58 -4.16 -8.41
CA LEU A 61 12.14 -3.90 -9.78
C LEU A 61 13.35 -3.79 -10.71
N LYS A 62 14.40 -3.11 -10.25
CA LYS A 62 15.67 -2.95 -10.96
C LYS A 62 16.37 -4.28 -11.24
N ALA A 63 16.25 -5.27 -10.35
CA ALA A 63 16.84 -6.59 -10.56
C ALA A 63 16.10 -7.45 -11.59
N VAL A 64 14.86 -7.09 -11.95
CA VAL A 64 13.98 -7.88 -12.82
C VAL A 64 13.70 -7.21 -14.16
N CYS A 65 13.37 -5.91 -14.16
CA CYS A 65 13.02 -5.18 -15.35
C CYS A 65 13.18 -3.66 -15.12
N TYR A 66 13.84 -2.95 -16.05
CA TYR A 66 14.11 -1.50 -15.94
C TYR A 66 13.12 -0.63 -16.72
N SER A 67 12.45 -1.18 -17.71
CA SER A 67 11.58 -0.42 -18.60
C SER A 67 10.55 -1.31 -19.28
N ILE A 68 9.50 -0.69 -19.81
CA ILE A 68 8.49 -1.38 -20.64
C ILE A 68 9.15 -2.06 -21.84
N GLY A 69 10.10 -1.40 -22.49
CA GLY A 69 10.83 -1.98 -23.64
C GLY A 69 11.63 -3.24 -23.25
N MET A 70 12.22 -3.27 -22.06
CA MET A 70 12.88 -4.48 -21.55
C MET A 70 11.86 -5.58 -21.23
N MET A 71 10.71 -5.23 -20.66
CA MET A 71 9.64 -6.17 -20.38
C MET A 71 9.12 -6.81 -21.67
N ASN A 72 8.85 -6.00 -22.70
CA ASN A 72 8.41 -6.51 -24.01
C ASN A 72 9.44 -7.48 -24.59
N ARG A 73 10.73 -7.14 -24.55
CA ARG A 73 11.80 -8.04 -25.03
C ARG A 73 11.83 -9.37 -24.28
N ILE A 74 11.69 -9.35 -22.94
CA ILE A 74 11.64 -10.56 -22.13
C ILE A 74 10.43 -11.44 -22.52
N ILE A 75 9.29 -10.81 -22.84
CA ILE A 75 8.08 -11.50 -23.30
C ILE A 75 8.31 -12.10 -24.68
N ASP A 76 8.85 -11.34 -25.64
CA ASP A 76 9.14 -11.77 -27.00
C ASP A 76 10.15 -12.94 -27.04
N GLU A 77 11.10 -12.94 -26.10
CA GLU A 77 12.08 -14.03 -25.92
C GLU A 77 11.51 -15.26 -25.17
N GLY A 78 10.21 -15.27 -24.84
CA GLY A 78 9.57 -16.36 -24.10
C GLY A 78 10.00 -16.51 -22.64
N LYS A 79 10.65 -15.48 -22.05
CA LYS A 79 11.23 -15.52 -20.70
C LYS A 79 10.30 -14.95 -19.61
N ALA A 80 9.04 -14.60 -19.96
CA ALA A 80 8.09 -13.98 -19.03
C ALA A 80 7.89 -14.80 -17.74
N TYR A 81 7.73 -16.13 -17.87
CA TYR A 81 7.58 -17.01 -16.71
C TYR A 81 8.76 -16.89 -15.73
N ARG A 82 9.99 -16.90 -16.25
CA ARG A 82 11.20 -16.76 -15.42
C ARG A 82 11.25 -15.40 -14.73
N MET A 83 10.86 -14.34 -15.45
CA MET A 83 10.79 -12.99 -14.87
C MET A 83 9.81 -12.93 -13.70
N VAL A 84 8.60 -13.49 -13.87
CA VAL A 84 7.59 -13.54 -12.80
C VAL A 84 8.11 -14.31 -11.59
N LYS A 85 8.66 -15.51 -11.80
CA LYS A 85 9.21 -16.32 -10.70
C LYS A 85 10.36 -15.64 -9.96
N THR A 86 11.21 -14.93 -10.68
CA THR A 86 12.29 -14.15 -10.06
C THR A 86 11.72 -13.00 -9.23
N ALA A 87 10.71 -12.28 -9.74
CA ALA A 87 10.05 -11.20 -9.02
C ALA A 87 9.35 -11.69 -7.75
N GLU A 88 8.64 -12.82 -7.84
CA GLU A 88 7.98 -13.46 -6.68
C GLU A 88 9.00 -13.87 -5.60
N ALA A 89 10.10 -14.53 -6.00
CA ALA A 89 11.15 -14.95 -5.07
C ALA A 89 11.83 -13.74 -4.38
N LEU A 90 12.10 -12.66 -5.13
CA LEU A 90 12.63 -11.42 -4.58
C LEU A 90 11.63 -10.74 -3.63
N GLN A 91 10.35 -10.78 -3.95
CA GLN A 91 9.30 -10.26 -3.08
C GLN A 91 9.23 -11.05 -1.77
N TRP A 92 9.27 -12.39 -1.86
CA TRP A 92 9.25 -13.26 -0.67
C TRP A 92 10.42 -12.98 0.26
N ARG A 93 11.63 -12.94 -0.28
CA ARG A 93 12.83 -12.55 0.49
C ARG A 93 12.66 -11.19 1.18
N GLY A 94 11.82 -10.29 0.62
CA GLY A 94 11.50 -9.02 1.24
C GLY A 94 10.66 -9.14 2.48
N PHE A 95 9.66 -9.99 2.46
CA PHE A 95 8.84 -10.22 3.65
C PHE A 95 9.68 -10.82 4.77
N GLU A 96 10.56 -11.76 4.45
CA GLU A 96 11.53 -12.33 5.40
C GLU A 96 12.41 -11.24 6.04
N LEU A 97 12.99 -10.35 5.23
CA LEU A 97 13.84 -9.26 5.71
C LEU A 97 13.06 -8.24 6.57
N ILE A 98 11.82 -7.91 6.18
CA ILE A 98 10.95 -7.04 6.98
C ILE A 98 10.61 -7.74 8.30
N GLY A 99 10.25 -9.04 8.26
CA GLY A 99 9.98 -9.82 9.46
C GLY A 99 11.16 -9.82 10.43
N LYS A 100 12.38 -10.04 9.93
CA LYS A 100 13.61 -9.94 10.75
C LYS A 100 13.84 -8.55 11.34
N ALA A 101 13.58 -7.50 10.55
CA ALA A 101 13.74 -6.12 11.01
C ALA A 101 12.74 -5.76 12.12
N ILE A 102 11.52 -6.28 12.03
CA ILE A 102 10.48 -6.11 13.06
C ILE A 102 10.83 -6.93 14.30
N ALA A 103 11.23 -8.20 14.14
CA ALA A 103 11.63 -9.07 15.24
C ALA A 103 12.81 -8.50 16.05
N ALA A 104 13.71 -7.77 15.41
CA ALA A 104 14.81 -7.06 16.07
C ALA A 104 14.38 -5.81 16.86
N ARG A 105 13.09 -5.43 16.79
CA ARG A 105 12.53 -4.22 17.44
C ARG A 105 11.32 -4.61 18.28
N PRO A 106 11.52 -5.15 19.50
CA PRO A 106 10.45 -5.68 20.35
C PRO A 106 9.42 -4.63 20.80
N GLN A 107 9.75 -3.34 20.70
CA GLN A 107 8.84 -2.23 20.96
C GLN A 107 7.80 -2.04 19.85
N VAL A 108 8.02 -2.54 18.63
CA VAL A 108 7.05 -2.44 17.54
C VAL A 108 5.78 -3.22 17.87
N LYS A 109 4.64 -2.55 17.77
CA LYS A 109 3.31 -3.11 18.01
C LYS A 109 2.45 -3.13 16.75
N ALA A 110 2.73 -2.22 15.82
CA ALA A 110 1.96 -2.11 14.59
C ALA A 110 2.85 -1.87 13.37
N VAL A 111 2.39 -2.39 12.23
CA VAL A 111 2.98 -2.17 10.90
C VAL A 111 1.97 -1.44 10.05
N LEU A 112 2.39 -0.34 9.42
CA LEU A 112 1.54 0.51 8.61
C LEU A 112 1.85 0.28 7.12
N ILE A 113 0.82 -0.06 6.33
CA ILE A 113 0.95 -0.31 4.91
C ILE A 113 0.06 0.66 4.15
N ALA A 114 0.65 1.70 3.58
CA ALA A 114 -0.06 2.66 2.74
C ALA A 114 0.19 2.40 1.24
N GLY A 115 -0.79 2.76 0.44
CA GLY A 115 -0.70 2.70 -1.01
C GLY A 115 -2.04 3.01 -1.66
N PRO A 116 -2.08 3.35 -2.95
CA PRO A 116 -3.33 3.67 -3.64
C PRO A 116 -4.27 2.46 -3.72
N SER A 117 -5.53 2.71 -4.09
CA SER A 117 -6.50 1.64 -4.32
C SER A 117 -5.95 0.64 -5.36
N SER A 118 -6.30 -0.62 -5.21
CA SER A 118 -5.87 -1.73 -6.09
C SER A 118 -4.35 -1.94 -6.22
N SER A 119 -3.53 -1.33 -5.35
CA SER A 119 -2.06 -1.51 -5.35
C SER A 119 -1.58 -2.84 -4.76
N GLY A 120 -2.49 -3.68 -4.28
CA GLY A 120 -2.17 -4.98 -3.67
C GLY A 120 -1.80 -4.91 -2.19
N LYS A 121 -2.17 -3.85 -1.46
CA LYS A 121 -1.92 -3.70 -0.01
C LYS A 121 -2.39 -4.92 0.80
N THR A 122 -3.62 -5.36 0.57
CA THR A 122 -4.21 -6.53 1.27
C THR A 122 -3.45 -7.82 0.98
N THR A 123 -2.97 -8.01 -0.26
CA THR A 123 -2.12 -9.15 -0.60
C THR A 123 -0.76 -9.03 0.09
N PHE A 124 -0.21 -7.82 0.13
CA PHE A 124 1.06 -7.54 0.80
C PHE A 124 0.96 -7.79 2.30
N SER A 125 -0.10 -7.32 2.97
CA SER A 125 -0.30 -7.50 4.41
C SER A 125 -0.39 -8.98 4.80
N LYS A 126 -1.14 -9.79 4.02
CA LYS A 126 -1.26 -11.23 4.23
C LYS A 126 0.09 -11.96 4.05
N LYS A 127 0.85 -11.61 3.01
CA LYS A 127 2.19 -12.20 2.80
C LYS A 127 3.19 -11.75 3.87
N LEU A 128 3.09 -10.50 4.34
CA LEU A 128 3.93 -10.01 5.43
C LEU A 128 3.61 -10.75 6.74
N SER A 129 2.35 -11.02 7.03
CA SER A 129 1.96 -11.79 8.22
C SER A 129 2.64 -13.17 8.22
N MET A 130 2.68 -13.85 7.07
CA MET A 130 3.41 -15.13 6.94
C MET A 130 4.93 -14.95 7.18
N GLY A 131 5.52 -13.88 6.65
CA GLY A 131 6.94 -13.57 6.89
C GLY A 131 7.25 -13.20 8.35
N LEU A 132 6.28 -12.66 9.10
CA LEU A 132 6.40 -12.45 10.54
C LEU A 132 6.31 -13.78 11.30
N GLU A 133 5.41 -14.67 10.93
CA GLU A 133 5.27 -16.01 11.52
C GLU A 133 6.55 -16.83 11.37
N GLU A 134 7.22 -16.77 10.22
CA GLU A 134 8.54 -17.38 10.00
C GLU A 134 9.62 -16.87 10.96
N ASN A 135 9.44 -15.66 11.51
CA ASN A 135 10.32 -15.08 12.51
C ASN A 135 9.76 -15.19 13.94
N GLY A 136 8.77 -16.06 14.17
CA GLY A 136 8.20 -16.34 15.48
C GLY A 136 7.25 -15.27 16.01
N LEU A 137 6.80 -14.33 15.16
CA LEU A 137 5.86 -13.27 15.50
C LEU A 137 4.47 -13.60 14.99
N SER A 138 3.47 -13.54 15.85
CA SER A 138 2.06 -13.60 15.43
C SER A 138 1.62 -12.25 14.89
N ALA A 139 0.78 -12.23 13.84
CA ALA A 139 0.27 -11.00 13.28
C ALA A 139 -1.26 -11.05 13.05
N GLN A 140 -1.91 -9.91 13.23
CA GLN A 140 -3.31 -9.70 12.92
C GLN A 140 -3.44 -8.58 11.88
N CYS A 141 -4.10 -8.86 10.75
CA CYS A 141 -4.32 -7.85 9.72
C CYS A 141 -5.65 -7.12 9.94
N LEU A 142 -5.62 -5.79 9.78
CA LEU A 142 -6.77 -4.91 9.75
C LEU A 142 -6.74 -4.07 8.47
N SER A 143 -7.91 -3.87 7.86
CA SER A 143 -8.07 -2.92 6.75
C SER A 143 -8.78 -1.65 7.23
N PHE A 144 -8.28 -0.49 6.82
CA PHE A 144 -8.99 0.77 7.04
C PHE A 144 -10.27 0.86 6.22
N ASP A 145 -10.40 0.07 5.14
CA ASP A 145 -11.60 0.04 4.30
C ASP A 145 -12.84 -0.46 5.07
N ASP A 146 -12.64 -1.21 6.17
CA ASP A 146 -13.73 -1.60 7.06
C ASP A 146 -14.24 -0.46 7.96
N TYR A 147 -13.48 0.63 8.08
CA TYR A 147 -13.78 1.77 8.95
C TYR A 147 -14.40 2.96 8.22
N TYR A 148 -14.84 2.80 6.98
CA TYR A 148 -15.58 3.89 6.32
C TYR A 148 -16.83 4.28 7.12
N VAL A 149 -17.10 5.59 7.16
CA VAL A 149 -18.37 6.11 7.68
C VAL A 149 -19.50 5.79 6.70
N ASP A 150 -20.75 5.91 7.13
CA ASP A 150 -21.89 5.78 6.23
C ASP A 150 -21.72 6.74 5.02
N ARG A 151 -22.13 6.28 3.84
CA ARG A 151 -21.95 7.03 2.58
C ARG A 151 -22.42 8.48 2.68
N GLU A 152 -23.55 8.71 3.32
CA GLU A 152 -24.13 10.06 3.47
C GLU A 152 -23.26 11.00 4.31
N LEU A 153 -22.36 10.46 5.14
CA LEU A 153 -21.40 11.19 5.98
C LEU A 153 -20.04 11.37 5.30
N THR A 154 -19.83 10.68 4.17
CA THR A 154 -18.59 10.81 3.41
C THR A 154 -18.48 12.23 2.85
N PRO A 155 -17.34 12.91 2.98
CA PRO A 155 -17.10 14.22 2.35
C PRO A 155 -17.38 14.18 0.86
N ARG A 156 -17.65 15.35 0.30
CA ARG A 156 -17.81 15.51 -1.14
C ARG A 156 -16.63 16.27 -1.72
N ASP A 157 -16.24 15.92 -2.92
CA ASP A 157 -15.22 16.61 -3.70
C ASP A 157 -15.77 17.90 -4.34
N GLU A 158 -14.93 18.62 -5.09
CA GLU A 158 -15.30 19.84 -5.78
C GLU A 158 -16.40 19.65 -6.84
N SER A 159 -16.58 18.43 -7.35
CA SER A 159 -17.61 18.04 -8.31
C SER A 159 -18.94 17.68 -7.65
N GLY A 160 -18.95 17.54 -6.33
CA GLY A 160 -20.11 17.14 -5.53
C GLY A 160 -20.25 15.62 -5.39
N ASP A 161 -19.28 14.83 -5.88
CA ASP A 161 -19.24 13.39 -5.71
C ASP A 161 -18.67 13.00 -4.34
N TYR A 162 -18.96 11.78 -3.86
CA TYR A 162 -18.41 11.30 -2.60
C TYR A 162 -16.91 11.06 -2.69
N ASP A 163 -16.14 11.76 -1.86
CA ASP A 163 -14.69 11.63 -1.79
C ASP A 163 -14.28 10.56 -0.76
N TYR A 164 -14.21 9.32 -1.21
CA TYR A 164 -13.74 8.19 -0.41
C TYR A 164 -12.22 8.22 -0.14
N GLU A 165 -11.47 9.07 -0.83
CA GLU A 165 -10.04 9.26 -0.58
C GLU A 165 -9.77 10.32 0.49
N HIS A 166 -10.78 11.06 0.94
CA HIS A 166 -10.66 12.01 2.03
C HIS A 166 -10.53 11.28 3.38
N ILE A 167 -9.67 11.75 4.27
CA ILE A 167 -9.46 11.11 5.59
C ILE A 167 -10.74 11.03 6.44
N ASN A 168 -11.63 12.00 6.33
CA ASN A 168 -12.91 12.01 7.04
C ASN A 168 -13.95 11.03 6.46
N ALA A 169 -13.63 10.31 5.37
CA ALA A 169 -14.39 9.14 4.95
C ALA A 169 -14.16 7.94 5.90
N ILE A 170 -13.09 7.98 6.70
CA ILE A 170 -12.78 6.98 7.71
C ILE A 170 -13.29 7.43 9.08
N ASN A 171 -13.89 6.53 9.85
CA ASN A 171 -14.25 6.76 11.24
C ASN A 171 -13.00 6.71 12.12
N VAL A 172 -12.21 7.77 12.07
CA VAL A 172 -10.94 7.90 12.80
C VAL A 172 -11.11 7.68 14.30
N PRO A 173 -12.12 8.26 14.99
CA PRO A 173 -12.32 8.03 16.42
C PRO A 173 -12.55 6.56 16.76
N LEU A 174 -13.40 5.86 16.00
CA LEU A 174 -13.68 4.44 16.22
C LEU A 174 -12.42 3.59 16.00
N PHE A 175 -11.67 3.89 14.94
CA PHE A 175 -10.40 3.21 14.67
C PHE A 175 -9.41 3.40 15.81
N GLN A 176 -9.20 4.63 16.28
CA GLN A 176 -8.29 4.92 17.39
C GLN A 176 -8.70 4.21 18.68
N GLN A 177 -10.00 4.19 18.99
CA GLN A 177 -10.54 3.44 20.13
C GLN A 177 -10.21 1.95 20.01
N HIS A 178 -10.54 1.32 18.89
CA HIS A 178 -10.29 -0.11 18.66
C HIS A 178 -8.80 -0.43 18.71
N PHE A 179 -7.96 0.45 18.15
CA PHE A 179 -6.52 0.29 18.19
C PHE A 179 -5.99 0.26 19.63
N GLN A 180 -6.40 1.21 20.48
CA GLN A 180 -5.99 1.25 21.88
C GLN A 180 -6.47 0.03 22.65
N GLN A 181 -7.72 -0.38 22.45
CA GLN A 181 -8.28 -1.58 23.07
C GLN A 181 -7.52 -2.85 22.68
N LEU A 182 -7.20 -3.00 21.39
CA LEU A 182 -6.41 -4.13 20.90
C LEU A 182 -5.00 -4.15 21.51
N LEU A 183 -4.33 -3.01 21.61
CA LEU A 183 -3.03 -2.92 22.27
C LEU A 183 -3.11 -3.24 23.77
N ALA A 184 -4.22 -2.93 24.42
CA ALA A 184 -4.50 -3.32 25.80
C ALA A 184 -4.87 -4.81 25.96
N GLY A 185 -4.97 -5.57 24.86
CA GLY A 185 -5.36 -6.96 24.86
C GLY A 185 -6.87 -7.19 25.06
N GLU A 186 -7.67 -6.16 24.85
CA GLU A 186 -9.13 -6.25 24.91
C GLU A 186 -9.68 -6.90 23.63
N GLU A 187 -10.89 -7.45 23.73
CA GLU A 187 -11.62 -7.96 22.57
C GLU A 187 -12.41 -6.84 21.91
N VAL A 188 -12.29 -6.74 20.60
CA VAL A 188 -12.95 -5.70 19.78
C VAL A 188 -13.79 -6.37 18.70
N GLU A 189 -15.01 -5.91 18.49
CA GLU A 189 -15.82 -6.26 17.34
C GLU A 189 -15.49 -5.29 16.18
N LEU A 190 -14.88 -5.82 15.12
CA LEU A 190 -14.54 -5.01 13.96
C LEU A 190 -15.79 -4.55 13.22
N PRO A 191 -15.82 -3.30 12.72
CA PRO A 191 -16.84 -2.88 11.78
C PRO A 191 -16.62 -3.57 10.42
N ARG A 192 -17.58 -3.46 9.56
CA ARG A 192 -17.48 -3.79 8.13
C ARG A 192 -18.23 -2.74 7.33
N TYR A 193 -17.59 -2.22 6.29
CA TYR A 193 -18.30 -1.37 5.35
C TYR A 193 -18.96 -2.20 4.25
N ASP A 194 -20.27 -2.05 4.12
CA ASP A 194 -21.05 -2.68 3.06
C ASP A 194 -21.13 -1.73 1.86
N PHE A 195 -20.27 -1.95 0.86
CA PHE A 195 -20.16 -1.12 -0.33
C PHE A 195 -21.47 -1.00 -1.14
N PRO A 196 -22.27 -2.08 -1.33
CA PRO A 196 -23.56 -1.98 -2.01
C PRO A 196 -24.53 -1.02 -1.33
N THR A 197 -24.72 -1.13 -0.03
CA THR A 197 -25.64 -0.26 0.72
C THR A 197 -25.02 1.06 1.14
N GLY A 198 -23.68 1.15 1.18
CA GLY A 198 -22.97 2.31 1.66
C GLY A 198 -23.07 2.52 3.16
N LYS A 199 -23.17 1.44 3.92
CA LYS A 199 -23.35 1.49 5.39
C LYS A 199 -22.20 0.83 6.12
N SER A 200 -21.83 1.44 7.23
CA SER A 200 -20.97 0.83 8.25
C SER A 200 -21.82 -0.06 9.13
N VAL A 201 -21.51 -1.35 9.19
CA VAL A 201 -22.30 -2.33 9.94
C VAL A 201 -21.39 -3.10 10.91
N LYS A 202 -22.00 -3.70 11.93
CA LYS A 202 -21.29 -4.65 12.79
C LYS A 202 -20.99 -5.91 11.99
N SER A 203 -19.71 -6.33 11.99
CA SER A 203 -19.31 -7.50 11.21
C SER A 203 -19.62 -8.84 11.91
N GLY A 204 -19.81 -8.83 13.22
CA GLY A 204 -19.80 -10.03 14.06
C GLY A 204 -18.39 -10.62 14.27
N ASN A 205 -17.38 -10.09 13.59
CA ASN A 205 -16.00 -10.55 13.72
C ASN A 205 -15.34 -9.90 14.94
N ARG A 206 -15.07 -10.70 15.97
CA ARG A 206 -14.39 -10.26 17.18
C ARG A 206 -12.95 -10.73 17.19
N ILE A 207 -12.05 -9.81 17.47
CA ILE A 207 -10.62 -10.09 17.54
C ILE A 207 -10.05 -9.62 18.87
N ARG A 208 -9.01 -10.32 19.31
CA ARG A 208 -8.17 -9.95 20.45
C ARG A 208 -6.72 -10.20 20.06
N LEU A 209 -5.84 -9.24 20.31
CA LEU A 209 -4.41 -9.46 20.12
C LEU A 209 -3.86 -10.36 21.23
N LYS A 210 -3.13 -11.40 20.83
CA LYS A 210 -2.33 -12.19 21.76
C LYS A 210 -1.12 -11.36 22.23
N PRO A 211 -0.62 -11.57 23.45
CA PRO A 211 0.60 -10.92 23.90
C PRO A 211 1.75 -11.11 22.88
N GLY A 212 2.42 -10.04 22.52
CA GLY A 212 3.52 -10.06 21.55
C GLY A 212 3.10 -10.11 20.07
N SER A 213 1.80 -10.10 19.75
CA SER A 213 1.33 -10.03 18.37
C SER A 213 1.55 -8.64 17.77
N ILE A 214 1.79 -8.62 16.47
CA ILE A 214 1.93 -7.41 15.65
C ILE A 214 0.59 -7.13 14.94
N LEU A 215 0.11 -5.90 15.02
CA LEU A 215 -1.04 -5.44 14.27
C LEU A 215 -0.57 -4.92 12.90
N ILE A 216 -1.01 -5.51 11.80
CA ILE A 216 -0.74 -5.03 10.44
C ILE A 216 -1.97 -4.23 9.98
N MET A 217 -1.79 -2.95 9.73
CA MET A 217 -2.85 -2.04 9.30
C MET A 217 -2.60 -1.58 7.87
N GLU A 218 -3.58 -1.75 6.99
CA GLU A 218 -3.45 -1.39 5.59
C GLU A 218 -4.58 -0.50 5.11
N GLY A 219 -4.24 0.46 4.25
CA GLY A 219 -5.19 1.35 3.60
C GLY A 219 -4.51 2.56 2.98
N ILE A 220 -5.28 3.38 2.26
CA ILE A 220 -4.72 4.58 1.59
C ILE A 220 -4.18 5.59 2.61
N HIS A 221 -4.78 5.66 3.79
CA HIS A 221 -4.45 6.59 4.87
C HIS A 221 -3.53 6.00 5.96
N ALA A 222 -3.00 4.79 5.80
CA ALA A 222 -2.26 4.10 6.87
C ALA A 222 -1.09 4.92 7.46
N LEU A 223 -0.51 5.85 6.71
CA LEU A 223 0.56 6.75 7.17
C LEU A 223 0.06 8.15 7.55
N ASN A 224 -1.24 8.38 7.61
CA ASN A 224 -1.79 9.67 7.99
C ASN A 224 -1.65 9.87 9.51
N PRO A 225 -1.03 10.98 9.97
CA PRO A 225 -0.85 11.23 11.40
C PRO A 225 -2.15 11.29 12.20
N LEU A 226 -3.28 11.64 11.56
CA LEU A 226 -4.58 11.63 12.23
C LEU A 226 -5.01 10.23 12.67
N LEU A 227 -4.62 9.17 11.94
CA LEU A 227 -4.91 7.79 12.34
C LEU A 227 -3.95 7.29 13.42
N THR A 228 -2.68 7.68 13.33
CA THR A 228 -1.62 7.19 14.21
C THR A 228 -1.38 8.10 15.41
N GLY A 229 -2.11 9.22 15.51
CA GLY A 229 -1.98 10.17 16.62
C GLY A 229 -2.14 9.50 17.99
N GLY A 230 -1.19 9.77 18.89
CA GLY A 230 -1.15 9.17 20.21
C GLY A 230 -0.45 7.80 20.29
N ILE A 231 0.07 7.28 19.17
CA ILE A 231 0.90 6.08 19.14
C ILE A 231 2.37 6.52 19.08
N PRO A 232 3.22 6.10 20.03
CA PRO A 232 4.66 6.39 19.97
C PRO A 232 5.28 5.85 18.67
N ASP A 233 6.12 6.66 18.02
CA ASP A 233 6.76 6.28 16.75
C ASP A 233 7.61 5.00 16.87
N GLU A 234 8.19 4.73 18.03
CA GLU A 234 8.94 3.50 18.28
C GLU A 234 8.06 2.24 18.22
N ASN A 235 6.76 2.36 18.43
CA ASN A 235 5.79 1.26 18.35
C ASN A 235 5.32 1.00 16.90
N LEU A 236 5.71 1.85 15.96
CA LEU A 236 5.32 1.77 14.56
C LEU A 236 6.49 1.32 13.67
N PHE A 237 6.11 0.60 12.58
CA PHE A 237 7.03 0.16 11.54
C PHE A 237 6.49 0.52 10.15
#